data_148dc031a5b05d977475bc191efa599c
#
_entry.id   148dc031a5b05d977475bc191efa599c
#
_cell.length_a   1.000
_cell.length_b   1.000
_cell.length_c   1.000
_cell.angle_alpha   90.00
_cell.angle_beta   90.00
_cell.angle_gamma   90.00
#
_symmetry.space_group_name_H-M   'P 1'
#
loop_
_entity.id
_entity.type
_entity.pdbx_description
1 polymer ?
#
loop_
_entity_poly.entity_id
_entity_poly.type
_entity_poly.pdbx_seq_one_letter_code
_entity_poly.pdbx_strand_id
1 'polypeptide(L)'
;MVRVTLLHRYAISTSLSGKKLYRGQPEILEYLKEHGDCSQRELADFLGISPASIATSIKRMGKAGFIERTEDEKDRRINRLRLTEKGSEVFRTGKAECDRIDSVMFSGFSEEEITVFSDMLSRIAKNLSPSGISEREVINIMKKRRNGDDEDD
;
A
#
# COMPACT_ATOMS: atom_id res chain seq x y z
N MET A 1 19.61 -6.97 5.37
CA MET A 1 18.28 -6.34 5.25
C MET A 1 17.97 -5.92 3.81
N VAL A 2 18.77 -5.10 3.12
CA VAL A 2 18.50 -4.64 1.73
C VAL A 2 18.22 -5.80 0.76
N ARG A 3 19.02 -6.87 0.78
CA ARG A 3 18.83 -8.03 -0.12
C ARG A 3 17.48 -8.73 0.09
N VAL A 4 17.07 -8.94 1.34
CA VAL A 4 15.78 -9.58 1.65
C VAL A 4 14.62 -8.73 1.13
N THR A 5 14.65 -7.41 1.41
CA THR A 5 13.63 -6.48 0.91
C THR A 5 13.55 -6.46 -0.62
N LEU A 6 14.69 -6.51 -1.31
CA LEU A 6 14.72 -6.54 -2.78
C LEU A 6 14.14 -7.83 -3.34
N LEU A 7 14.53 -8.98 -2.78
CA LEU A 7 14.02 -10.29 -3.20
C LEU A 7 12.52 -10.43 -2.93
N HIS A 8 12.05 -10.02 -1.77
CA HIS A 8 10.63 -10.02 -1.43
C HIS A 8 9.83 -9.15 -2.42
N ARG A 9 10.27 -7.90 -2.66
CA ARG A 9 9.64 -7.00 -3.62
C ARG A 9 9.66 -7.56 -5.05
N TYR A 10 10.72 -8.22 -5.44
CA TYR A 10 10.82 -8.88 -6.75
C TYR A 10 9.80 -10.02 -6.85
N ALA A 11 9.72 -10.90 -5.85
CA ALA A 11 8.77 -12.00 -5.81
C ALA A 11 7.32 -11.50 -5.92
N ILE A 12 6.94 -10.50 -5.09
CA ILE A 12 5.61 -9.86 -5.14
C ILE A 12 5.34 -9.28 -6.54
N SER A 13 6.27 -8.50 -7.10
CA SER A 13 6.05 -7.84 -8.39
C SER A 13 5.90 -8.85 -9.54
N THR A 14 6.66 -9.92 -9.51
CA THR A 14 6.59 -10.99 -10.51
C THR A 14 5.27 -11.74 -10.40
N SER A 15 4.85 -12.07 -9.20
CA SER A 15 3.62 -12.82 -8.95
C SER A 15 2.37 -12.01 -9.31
N LEU A 16 2.38 -10.71 -9.07
CA LEU A 16 1.25 -9.82 -9.37
C LEU A 16 1.22 -9.31 -10.82
N SER A 17 2.30 -9.49 -11.61
CA SER A 17 2.37 -8.98 -12.99
C SER A 17 1.25 -9.51 -13.88
N GLY A 18 0.87 -10.80 -13.73
CA GLY A 18 -0.23 -11.42 -14.45
C GLY A 18 -1.63 -10.88 -14.07
N LYS A 19 -1.77 -10.20 -12.93
CA LYS A 19 -3.03 -9.63 -12.45
C LYS A 19 -3.26 -8.18 -12.90
N LYS A 20 -2.35 -7.62 -13.72
CA LYS A 20 -2.38 -6.22 -14.18
C LYS A 20 -2.39 -5.20 -13.03
N LEU A 21 -1.86 -5.58 -11.88
CA LEU A 21 -1.64 -4.68 -10.75
C LEU A 21 -0.25 -4.04 -10.85
N TYR A 22 -0.21 -2.74 -10.69
CA TYR A 22 1.00 -1.95 -10.69
C TYR A 22 1.33 -1.50 -9.26
N ARG A 23 2.58 -1.11 -9.05
CA ARG A 23 3.05 -0.61 -7.75
C ARG A 23 2.14 0.48 -7.19
N GLY A 24 1.77 0.38 -5.94
CA GLY A 24 0.90 1.31 -5.22
C GLY A 24 -0.60 1.06 -5.43
N GLN A 25 -0.99 0.14 -6.30
CA GLN A 25 -2.41 -0.18 -6.51
C GLN A 25 -2.97 -1.19 -5.49
N PRO A 26 -2.20 -2.18 -5.01
CA PRO A 26 -2.67 -3.04 -3.93
C PRO A 26 -3.12 -2.26 -2.70
N GLU A 27 -2.36 -1.25 -2.29
CA GLU A 27 -2.66 -0.40 -1.14
C GLU A 27 -3.94 0.43 -1.34
N ILE A 28 -4.23 0.84 -2.59
CA ILE A 28 -5.49 1.51 -2.94
C ILE A 28 -6.67 0.56 -2.81
N LEU A 29 -6.54 -0.68 -3.30
CA LEU A 29 -7.59 -1.70 -3.20
C LEU A 29 -7.85 -2.08 -1.74
N GLU A 30 -6.79 -2.22 -0.95
CA GLU A 30 -6.86 -2.51 0.48
C GLU A 30 -7.62 -1.40 1.22
N TYR A 31 -7.22 -0.15 1.01
CA TYR A 31 -7.90 0.99 1.61
C TYR A 31 -9.40 1.00 1.31
N LEU A 32 -9.77 0.87 0.03
CA LEU A 32 -11.18 0.86 -0.38
C LEU A 32 -11.95 -0.35 0.17
N LYS A 33 -11.27 -1.49 0.34
CA LYS A 33 -11.88 -2.69 0.94
C LYS A 33 -12.16 -2.52 2.43
N GLU A 34 -11.29 -1.85 3.16
CA GLU A 34 -11.38 -1.68 4.62
C GLU A 34 -12.26 -0.49 5.02
N HIS A 35 -12.16 0.61 4.28
CA HIS A 35 -12.81 1.88 4.65
C HIS A 35 -14.05 2.21 3.81
N GLY A 36 -14.32 1.42 2.76
CA GLY A 36 -15.42 1.70 1.85
C GLY A 36 -15.15 2.89 0.92
N ASP A 37 -16.23 3.55 0.52
CA ASP A 37 -16.18 4.64 -0.46
C ASP A 37 -15.45 5.88 0.09
N CYS A 38 -14.51 6.41 -0.68
CA CYS A 38 -13.76 7.60 -0.29
C CYS A 38 -13.55 8.57 -1.46
N SER A 39 -13.24 9.83 -1.14
CA SER A 39 -12.78 10.77 -2.14
C SER A 39 -11.31 10.51 -2.53
N GLN A 40 -10.93 10.99 -3.69
CA GLN A 40 -9.54 10.92 -4.14
C GLN A 40 -8.57 11.62 -3.17
N ARG A 41 -9.04 12.70 -2.51
CA ARG A 41 -8.24 13.46 -1.54
C ARG A 41 -8.01 12.64 -0.27
N GLU A 42 -9.07 12.08 0.32
CA GLU A 42 -8.95 11.20 1.49
C GLU A 42 -7.97 10.04 1.25
N LEU A 43 -8.05 9.43 0.07
CA LEU A 43 -7.14 8.36 -0.33
C LEU A 43 -5.69 8.85 -0.48
N ALA A 44 -5.47 10.02 -1.09
CA ALA A 44 -4.14 10.62 -1.25
C ALA A 44 -3.52 10.95 0.11
N ASP A 45 -4.30 11.56 0.99
CA ASP A 45 -3.89 11.94 2.35
C ASP A 45 -3.55 10.69 3.19
N PHE A 46 -4.39 9.65 3.11
CA PHE A 46 -4.14 8.40 3.81
C PHE A 46 -2.86 7.71 3.34
N LEU A 47 -2.67 7.59 2.04
CA LEU A 47 -1.50 6.91 1.48
C LEU A 47 -0.23 7.79 1.48
N GLY A 48 -0.35 9.08 1.80
CA GLY A 48 0.75 10.04 1.73
C GLY A 48 1.35 10.12 0.31
N ILE A 49 0.50 10.10 -0.71
CA ILE A 49 0.90 10.12 -2.13
C ILE A 49 0.37 11.41 -2.76
N SER A 50 1.16 11.99 -3.69
CA SER A 50 0.73 13.23 -4.36
C SER A 50 -0.60 13.04 -5.11
N PRO A 51 -1.46 14.07 -5.15
CA PRO A 51 -2.73 14.03 -5.88
C PRO A 51 -2.58 13.60 -7.35
N ALA A 52 -1.50 14.01 -8.01
CA ALA A 52 -1.22 13.64 -9.39
C ALA A 52 -0.93 12.13 -9.55
N SER A 53 -0.16 11.55 -8.62
CA SER A 53 0.15 10.11 -8.61
C SER A 53 -1.11 9.28 -8.35
N ILE A 54 -1.94 9.70 -7.40
CA ILE A 54 -3.23 9.05 -7.12
C ILE A 54 -4.15 9.15 -8.34
N ALA A 55 -4.29 10.32 -8.96
CA ALA A 55 -5.13 10.49 -10.16
C ALA A 55 -4.74 9.53 -11.28
N THR A 56 -3.43 9.35 -11.50
CA THR A 56 -2.91 8.42 -12.50
C THR A 56 -3.26 6.97 -12.18
N SER A 57 -3.10 6.55 -10.92
CA SER A 57 -3.44 5.21 -10.46
C SER A 57 -4.94 4.94 -10.58
N ILE A 58 -5.78 5.86 -10.10
CA ILE A 58 -7.24 5.77 -10.18
C ILE A 58 -7.70 5.67 -11.64
N LYS A 59 -7.14 6.48 -12.56
CA LYS A 59 -7.46 6.41 -13.98
C LYS A 59 -7.15 5.04 -14.58
N ARG A 60 -6.01 4.44 -14.24
CA ARG A 60 -5.62 3.10 -14.70
C ARG A 60 -6.53 2.02 -14.12
N MET A 61 -6.82 2.10 -12.82
CA MET A 61 -7.67 1.13 -12.14
C MET A 61 -9.13 1.21 -12.61
N GLY A 62 -9.64 2.41 -12.88
CA GLY A 62 -10.95 2.61 -13.50
C GLY A 62 -11.03 2.00 -14.90
N LYS A 63 -10.00 2.22 -15.75
CA LYS A 63 -9.92 1.57 -17.08
C LYS A 63 -9.83 0.04 -16.98
N ALA A 64 -9.21 -0.49 -15.95
CA ALA A 64 -9.14 -1.92 -15.69
C ALA A 64 -10.45 -2.49 -15.10
N GLY A 65 -11.36 -1.61 -14.67
CA GLY A 65 -12.64 -1.96 -14.05
C GLY A 65 -12.49 -2.45 -12.60
N PHE A 66 -11.43 -2.06 -11.90
CA PHE A 66 -11.22 -2.42 -10.50
C PHE A 66 -11.90 -1.46 -9.53
N ILE A 67 -12.03 -0.22 -9.94
CA ILE A 67 -12.70 0.84 -9.19
C ILE A 67 -13.68 1.57 -10.11
N GLU A 68 -14.70 2.13 -9.52
CA GLU A 68 -15.66 3.03 -10.17
C GLU A 68 -15.75 4.35 -9.43
N ARG A 69 -16.32 5.34 -10.11
CA ARG A 69 -16.60 6.66 -9.52
C ARG A 69 -18.11 6.81 -9.41
N THR A 70 -18.56 7.21 -8.22
CA THR A 70 -19.94 7.56 -7.95
C THR A 70 -20.01 9.00 -7.46
N GLU A 71 -21.11 9.68 -7.70
CA GLU A 71 -21.36 11.00 -7.10
C GLU A 71 -21.63 10.81 -5.60
N ASP A 72 -21.12 11.74 -4.78
CA ASP A 72 -21.44 11.77 -3.37
C ASP A 72 -22.91 12.19 -3.18
N GLU A 73 -23.64 11.49 -2.31
CA GLU A 73 -25.07 11.73 -2.10
C GLU A 73 -25.35 13.12 -1.49
N LYS A 74 -24.39 13.66 -0.74
CA LYS A 74 -24.53 14.95 -0.03
C LYS A 74 -23.99 16.13 -0.84
N ASP A 75 -22.91 15.92 -1.59
CA ASP A 75 -22.29 16.92 -2.45
C ASP A 75 -21.89 16.33 -3.80
N ARG A 76 -22.71 16.53 -4.82
CA ARG A 76 -22.49 16.06 -6.20
C ARG A 76 -21.19 16.57 -6.85
N ARG A 77 -20.51 17.54 -6.23
CA ARG A 77 -19.20 18.00 -6.69
C ARG A 77 -18.06 17.06 -6.30
N ILE A 78 -18.33 16.18 -5.35
CA ILE A 78 -17.36 15.19 -4.86
C ILE A 78 -17.60 13.85 -5.56
N ASN A 79 -16.57 13.31 -6.19
CA ASN A 79 -16.60 11.95 -6.68
C ASN A 79 -16.06 11.01 -5.61
N ARG A 80 -16.85 10.01 -5.28
CA ARG A 80 -16.45 8.88 -4.43
C ARG A 80 -15.85 7.78 -5.29
N LEU A 81 -14.81 7.17 -4.78
CA LEU A 81 -14.18 5.98 -5.36
C LEU A 81 -14.74 4.77 -4.65
N ARG A 82 -15.20 3.82 -5.42
CA ARG A 82 -15.76 2.56 -4.92
C ARG A 82 -15.02 1.38 -5.54
N LEU A 83 -14.82 0.34 -4.74
CA LEU A 83 -14.28 -0.93 -5.22
C LEU A 83 -15.39 -1.70 -5.97
N THR A 84 -15.08 -2.14 -7.19
CA THR A 84 -16.00 -3.01 -7.95
C THR A 84 -15.88 -4.46 -7.47
N GLU A 85 -16.80 -5.32 -7.89
CA GLU A 85 -16.70 -6.76 -7.65
C GLU A 85 -15.42 -7.34 -8.25
N LYS A 86 -15.05 -6.93 -9.46
CA LYS A 86 -13.79 -7.29 -10.10
C LYS A 86 -12.57 -6.80 -9.32
N GLY A 87 -12.64 -5.58 -8.77
CA GLY A 87 -11.59 -5.03 -7.91
C GLY A 87 -11.45 -5.82 -6.61
N SER A 88 -12.57 -6.21 -5.99
CA SER A 88 -12.60 -7.05 -4.80
C SER A 88 -11.97 -8.43 -5.06
N GLU A 89 -12.26 -9.04 -6.19
CA GLU A 89 -11.68 -10.33 -6.58
C GLU A 89 -10.16 -10.23 -6.85
N VAL A 90 -9.73 -9.17 -7.53
CA VAL A 90 -8.31 -8.91 -7.78
C VAL A 90 -7.56 -8.64 -6.46
N PHE A 91 -8.16 -7.90 -5.53
CA PHE A 91 -7.61 -7.70 -4.19
C PHE A 91 -7.46 -9.02 -3.45
N ARG A 92 -8.53 -9.82 -3.37
CA ARG A 92 -8.54 -11.12 -2.67
C ARG A 92 -7.46 -12.06 -3.21
N THR A 93 -7.38 -12.19 -4.53
CA THR A 93 -6.40 -13.08 -5.17
C THR A 93 -4.98 -12.52 -5.10
N GLY A 94 -4.82 -11.19 -5.10
CA GLY A 94 -3.53 -10.53 -4.92
C GLY A 94 -3.00 -10.71 -3.50
N LYS A 95 -3.87 -10.51 -2.50
CA LYS A 95 -3.53 -10.73 -1.09
C LYS A 95 -3.13 -12.17 -0.82
N ALA A 96 -3.91 -13.15 -1.29
CA ALA A 96 -3.57 -14.57 -1.13
C ALA A 96 -2.19 -14.92 -1.71
N GLU A 97 -1.79 -14.25 -2.80
CA GLU A 97 -0.48 -14.46 -3.40
C GLU A 97 0.65 -13.81 -2.57
N CYS A 98 0.41 -12.63 -1.98
CA CYS A 98 1.34 -12.02 -1.03
C CYS A 98 1.52 -12.92 0.20
N ASP A 99 0.42 -13.38 0.80
CA ASP A 99 0.45 -14.27 1.96
C ASP A 99 1.20 -15.57 1.66
N ARG A 100 1.07 -16.11 0.43
CA ARG A 100 1.84 -17.26 -0.03
C ARG A 100 3.35 -16.97 -0.11
N ILE A 101 3.73 -15.81 -0.61
CA ILE A 101 5.15 -15.40 -0.70
C ILE A 101 5.72 -15.22 0.70
N ASP A 102 4.97 -14.61 1.62
CA ASP A 102 5.38 -14.46 3.02
C ASP A 102 5.55 -15.83 3.70
N SER A 103 4.66 -16.78 3.44
CA SER A 103 4.79 -18.15 3.93
C SER A 103 6.06 -18.84 3.41
N VAL A 104 6.40 -18.62 2.14
CA VAL A 104 7.66 -19.14 1.55
C VAL A 104 8.88 -18.45 2.18
N MET A 105 8.80 -17.15 2.45
CA MET A 105 9.89 -16.39 3.06
C MET A 105 10.27 -16.93 4.44
N PHE A 106 9.28 -17.39 5.21
CA PHE A 106 9.48 -17.97 6.54
C PHE A 106 9.50 -19.50 6.56
N SER A 107 9.56 -20.14 5.39
CA SER A 107 9.65 -21.60 5.31
C SER A 107 10.92 -22.12 6.00
N GLY A 108 10.74 -23.12 6.89
CA GLY A 108 11.83 -23.71 7.66
C GLY A 108 12.16 -23.02 8.98
N PHE A 109 11.43 -21.95 9.33
CA PHE A 109 11.53 -21.32 10.65
C PHE A 109 10.48 -21.91 11.59
N SER A 110 10.82 -22.09 12.86
CA SER A 110 9.84 -22.39 13.91
C SER A 110 9.09 -21.14 14.34
N GLU A 111 7.95 -21.32 15.03
CA GLU A 111 7.19 -20.18 15.60
C GLU A 111 8.01 -19.36 16.60
N GLU A 112 8.86 -20.06 17.38
CA GLU A 112 9.77 -19.40 18.33
C GLU A 112 10.82 -18.56 17.61
N GLU A 113 11.42 -19.06 16.52
CA GLU A 113 12.40 -18.33 15.72
C GLU A 113 11.76 -17.08 15.09
N ILE A 114 10.53 -17.20 14.56
CA ILE A 114 9.78 -16.07 14.00
C ILE A 114 9.49 -15.02 15.09
N THR A 115 9.09 -15.47 16.28
CA THR A 115 8.82 -14.58 17.42
C THR A 115 10.06 -13.82 17.84
N VAL A 116 11.18 -14.51 18.03
CA VAL A 116 12.47 -13.91 18.39
C VAL A 116 12.94 -12.93 17.31
N PHE A 117 12.81 -13.29 16.05
CA PHE A 117 13.16 -12.42 14.93
C PHE A 117 12.32 -11.14 14.90
N SER A 118 10.99 -11.26 15.10
CA SER A 118 10.07 -10.13 15.18
C SER A 118 10.43 -9.18 16.33
N ASP A 119 10.75 -9.73 17.52
CA ASP A 119 11.20 -8.92 18.67
C ASP A 119 12.49 -8.17 18.36
N MET A 120 13.48 -8.84 17.76
CA MET A 120 14.73 -8.20 17.36
C MET A 120 14.51 -7.05 16.37
N LEU A 121 13.65 -7.23 15.36
CA LEU A 121 13.30 -6.17 14.41
C LEU A 121 12.60 -5.00 15.09
N SER A 122 11.68 -5.28 16.02
CA SER A 122 10.97 -4.26 16.79
C SER A 122 11.94 -3.43 17.64
N ARG A 123 12.92 -4.07 18.27
CA ARG A 123 13.99 -3.38 19.04
C ARG A 123 14.87 -2.52 18.14
N ILE A 124 15.23 -3.00 16.95
CA ILE A 124 15.99 -2.21 15.97
C ILE A 124 15.17 -0.99 15.53
N ALA A 125 13.89 -1.16 15.20
CA ALA A 125 13.00 -0.07 14.83
C ALA A 125 12.90 0.99 15.95
N LYS A 126 12.73 0.55 17.20
CA LYS A 126 12.71 1.44 18.37
C LYS A 126 14.02 2.22 18.55
N ASN A 127 15.16 1.58 18.34
CA ASN A 127 16.47 2.27 18.43
C ASN A 127 16.65 3.33 17.34
N LEU A 128 16.06 3.12 16.16
CA LEU A 128 16.09 4.09 15.05
C LEU A 128 15.08 5.22 15.22
N SER A 129 14.04 5.01 16.01
CA SER A 129 12.97 5.98 16.24
C SER A 129 12.71 6.19 17.75
N PRO A 130 13.67 6.75 18.51
CA PRO A 130 13.51 6.95 19.94
C PRO A 130 12.39 7.93 20.30
N SER A 131 11.99 8.81 19.40
CA SER A 131 10.87 9.75 19.55
C SER A 131 9.49 9.13 19.29
N GLY A 132 9.43 7.84 18.94
CA GLY A 132 8.16 7.15 18.67
C GLY A 132 7.47 7.57 17.37
N ILE A 133 8.24 8.11 16.40
CA ILE A 133 7.69 8.43 15.08
C ILE A 133 7.08 7.19 14.43
N SER A 134 5.86 7.30 13.96
CA SER A 134 5.16 6.19 13.31
C SER A 134 5.76 5.87 11.94
N GLU A 135 5.61 4.63 11.49
CA GLU A 135 6.02 4.22 10.12
C GLU A 135 5.40 5.11 9.06
N ARG A 136 4.15 5.52 9.26
CA ARG A 136 3.42 6.42 8.36
C ARG A 136 4.08 7.79 8.26
N GLU A 137 4.51 8.35 9.38
CA GLU A 137 5.22 9.64 9.41
C GLU A 137 6.58 9.53 8.72
N VAL A 138 7.33 8.45 8.96
CA VAL A 138 8.61 8.19 8.27
C VAL A 138 8.38 8.11 6.76
N ILE A 139 7.38 7.36 6.30
CA ILE A 139 7.04 7.25 4.88
C ILE A 139 6.70 8.63 4.30
N ASN A 140 5.94 9.45 5.00
CA ASN A 140 5.56 10.78 4.54
C ASN A 140 6.78 11.72 4.44
N ILE A 141 7.66 11.73 5.44
CA ILE A 141 8.91 12.49 5.43
C ILE A 141 9.79 12.08 4.25
N MET A 142 10.00 10.77 4.06
CA MET A 142 10.82 10.27 2.95
C MET A 142 10.23 10.59 1.58
N LYS A 143 8.90 10.63 1.47
CA LYS A 143 8.21 11.01 0.23
C LYS A 143 8.36 12.50 -0.06
N LYS A 144 8.22 13.38 0.93
CA LYS A 144 8.47 14.82 0.78
C LYS A 144 9.87 15.10 0.27
N ARG A 145 10.89 14.56 0.92
CA ARG A 145 12.30 14.71 0.50
C ARG A 145 12.54 14.23 -0.93
N ARG A 146 11.91 13.13 -1.35
CA ARG A 146 12.06 12.62 -2.71
C ARG A 146 11.41 13.52 -3.77
N ASN A 147 10.38 14.26 -3.42
CA ASN A 147 9.64 15.13 -4.33
C ASN A 147 10.23 16.56 -4.39
N GLY A 148 11.27 16.87 -3.62
CA GLY A 148 11.93 18.18 -3.60
C GLY A 148 11.13 19.26 -2.88
N ASP A 149 10.16 18.87 -2.03
CA ASP A 149 9.35 19.80 -1.23
C ASP A 149 10.06 20.21 0.06
N ASP A 150 11.39 20.07 0.14
CA ASP A 150 12.20 20.68 1.19
C ASP A 150 12.36 22.17 0.82
N GLU A 151 11.38 22.98 1.23
CA GLU A 151 11.59 24.42 1.34
C GLU A 151 12.72 24.65 2.35
N ASP A 152 13.77 25.32 1.89
CA ASP A 152 14.84 25.87 2.72
C ASP A 152 14.22 26.71 3.86
N ASP A 153 14.48 26.29 5.09
CA ASP A 153 14.46 27.14 6.28
C ASP A 153 15.89 27.39 6.73
#